data_ce7fce8c90d66d1af4c09de83aed86e3
#
_entry.id   ce7fce8c90d66d1af4c09de83aed86e3
#
_cell.length_a   1.000
_cell.length_b   1.000
_cell.length_c   1.000
_cell.angle_alpha   90.00
_cell.angle_beta   90.00
_cell.angle_gamma   90.00
#
_symmetry.space_group_name_H-M   'P 1'
#
loop_
_entity.id
_entity.type
_entity.pdbx_description
1 polymer ?
#
loop_
_entity_poly.entity_id
_entity_poly.type
_entity_poly.pdbx_seq_one_letter_code
_entity_poly.pdbx_strand_id
1 'polypeptide(L)'
;MEYLKGSGLHAMIYDRDSMLEGKRLELIRQFAQALGAVHDAGFIHRDVCPRNFIAAPDCSSLKLIDFGLTLPDEPPFHQPGNRTGTPFYMAPEIVRRRKTDKRVDIFAMGVSFYQLLTFELPWPSTDASGLAALSHDTLEPTPILEYKPKLHPKLAEAIMVCMCVNPNDRPNSTGKFLQMISGVESVTV
;
A
#
# COMPACT_ATOMS: atom_id res chain seq x y z
N MET A 1 0.76 12.72 22.90
CA MET A 1 0.68 12.46 21.44
C MET A 1 1.60 13.45 20.75
N GLU A 2 2.56 12.98 19.94
CA GLU A 2 3.48 13.86 19.19
C GLU A 2 2.71 14.61 18.12
N TYR A 3 2.91 15.92 17.98
CA TYR A 3 2.38 16.69 16.87
C TYR A 3 3.28 16.52 15.65
N LEU A 4 2.74 15.94 14.58
CA LEU A 4 3.47 15.74 13.32
C LEU A 4 3.24 16.96 12.40
N LYS A 5 4.33 17.67 12.11
CA LYS A 5 4.33 18.75 11.13
C LYS A 5 4.42 18.13 9.73
N GLY A 6 3.42 18.33 8.88
CA GLY A 6 3.44 17.76 7.52
C GLY A 6 2.05 17.67 6.91
N SER A 7 1.99 17.06 5.73
CA SER A 7 0.77 16.84 4.95
C SER A 7 0.43 15.35 4.87
N GLY A 8 -0.86 15.02 4.91
CA GLY A 8 -1.31 13.66 4.65
C GLY A 8 -0.97 13.24 3.21
N LEU A 9 -0.35 12.09 3.06
CA LEU A 9 0.05 11.59 1.74
C LEU A 9 -1.15 11.45 0.79
N HIS A 10 -2.33 11.10 1.33
CA HIS A 10 -3.57 11.04 0.56
C HIS A 10 -3.95 12.40 -0.06
N ALA A 11 -3.87 13.48 0.70
CA ALA A 11 -4.15 14.83 0.22
C ALA A 11 -3.17 15.22 -0.90
N MET A 12 -1.87 14.96 -0.71
CA MET A 12 -0.85 15.24 -1.72
C MET A 12 -1.10 14.46 -3.02
N ILE A 13 -1.53 13.19 -2.93
CA ILE A 13 -1.89 12.39 -4.10
C ILE A 13 -3.13 12.96 -4.79
N TYR A 14 -4.18 13.29 -4.02
CA TYR A 14 -5.44 13.82 -4.53
C TYR A 14 -5.24 15.16 -5.27
N ASP A 15 -4.46 16.06 -4.67
CA ASP A 15 -4.14 17.37 -5.23
C ASP A 15 -3.06 17.31 -6.31
N ARG A 16 -2.51 16.13 -6.59
CA ARG A 16 -1.37 15.91 -7.52
C ARG A 16 -0.20 16.84 -7.19
N ASP A 17 0.11 16.96 -5.91
CA ASP A 17 1.08 17.91 -5.38
C ASP A 17 2.45 17.74 -6.07
N SER A 18 2.98 18.84 -6.57
CA SER A 18 4.27 18.88 -7.26
C SER A 18 5.45 18.48 -6.35
N MET A 19 5.29 18.59 -5.03
CA MET A 19 6.30 18.11 -4.07
C MET A 19 6.55 16.61 -4.15
N LEU A 20 5.62 15.83 -4.73
CA LEU A 20 5.82 14.40 -5.00
C LEU A 20 6.82 14.16 -6.14
N GLU A 21 7.06 15.14 -7.03
CA GLU A 21 8.01 14.98 -8.12
C GLU A 21 9.43 14.73 -7.59
N GLY A 22 10.10 13.73 -8.17
CA GLY A 22 11.45 13.32 -7.75
C GLY A 22 11.52 12.65 -6.37
N LYS A 23 10.45 12.66 -5.58
CA LYS A 23 10.42 12.09 -4.22
C LYS A 23 9.71 10.73 -4.12
N ARG A 24 8.94 10.34 -5.15
CA ARG A 24 8.07 9.15 -5.08
C ARG A 24 8.83 7.87 -4.74
N LEU A 25 10.01 7.65 -5.30
CA LEU A 25 10.80 6.45 -5.01
C LEU A 25 11.26 6.41 -3.55
N GLU A 26 11.68 7.54 -3.02
CA GLU A 26 12.07 7.65 -1.62
C GLU A 26 10.88 7.45 -0.68
N LEU A 27 9.73 8.04 -0.99
CA LEU A 27 8.49 7.85 -0.23
C LEU A 27 8.04 6.38 -0.26
N ILE A 28 8.17 5.68 -1.39
CA ILE A 28 7.89 4.23 -1.49
C ILE A 28 8.79 3.44 -0.54
N ARG A 29 10.10 3.75 -0.49
CA ARG A 29 11.03 3.08 0.42
C ARG A 29 10.70 3.33 1.87
N GLN A 30 10.46 4.57 2.24
CA GLN A 30 10.12 4.95 3.61
C GLN A 30 8.77 4.35 4.05
N PHE A 31 7.78 4.32 3.17
CA PHE A 31 6.50 3.66 3.42
C PHE A 31 6.69 2.17 3.73
N ALA A 32 7.44 1.46 2.89
CA ALA A 32 7.73 0.04 3.09
C ALA A 32 8.54 -0.20 4.38
N GLN A 33 9.48 0.67 4.72
CA GLN A 33 10.26 0.60 5.95
C GLN A 33 9.39 0.84 7.19
N ALA A 34 8.53 1.86 7.17
CA ALA A 34 7.62 2.14 8.29
C ALA A 34 6.65 0.98 8.55
N LEU A 35 6.08 0.40 7.48
CA LEU A 35 5.25 -0.79 7.60
C LEU A 35 6.06 -2.01 8.07
N GLY A 36 7.30 -2.16 7.61
CA GLY A 36 8.21 -3.20 8.04
C GLY A 36 8.45 -3.17 9.55
N ALA A 37 8.64 -2.00 10.12
CA ALA A 37 8.81 -1.84 11.56
C ALA A 37 7.59 -2.33 12.38
N VAL A 38 6.37 -2.16 11.85
CA VAL A 38 5.14 -2.71 12.47
C VAL A 38 5.15 -4.24 12.42
N HIS A 39 5.49 -4.82 11.25
CA HIS A 39 5.55 -6.26 11.06
C HIS A 39 6.67 -6.91 11.91
N ASP A 40 7.83 -6.27 12.00
CA ASP A 40 8.96 -6.75 12.81
C ASP A 40 8.66 -6.68 14.32
N ALA A 41 7.77 -5.77 14.73
CA ALA A 41 7.23 -5.72 16.09
C ALA A 41 6.16 -6.79 16.36
N GLY A 42 5.83 -7.64 15.37
CA GLY A 42 4.86 -8.73 15.51
C GLY A 42 3.40 -8.32 15.34
N PHE A 43 3.13 -7.26 14.57
CA PHE A 43 1.78 -6.76 14.35
C PHE A 43 1.39 -6.69 12.88
N ILE A 44 0.08 -6.77 12.62
CA ILE A 44 -0.57 -6.49 11.34
C ILE A 44 -1.30 -5.17 11.48
N HIS A 45 -1.06 -4.19 10.60
CA HIS A 45 -1.66 -2.86 10.70
C HIS A 45 -3.15 -2.83 10.31
N ARG A 46 -3.52 -3.54 9.23
CA ARG A 46 -4.90 -3.76 8.72
C ARG A 46 -5.62 -2.55 8.12
N ASP A 47 -5.03 -1.37 8.18
CA ASP A 47 -5.56 -0.18 7.50
C ASP A 47 -4.42 0.61 6.81
N VAL A 48 -3.59 -0.11 6.08
CA VAL A 48 -2.51 0.50 5.29
C VAL A 48 -3.12 1.23 4.10
N CYS A 49 -3.01 2.55 4.10
CA CYS A 49 -3.46 3.40 2.99
C CYS A 49 -2.77 4.78 3.07
N PRO A 50 -2.72 5.57 1.99
CA PRO A 50 -2.05 6.87 2.01
C PRO A 50 -2.58 7.86 3.04
N ARG A 51 -3.83 7.69 3.52
CA ARG A 51 -4.43 8.54 4.55
C ARG A 51 -3.72 8.40 5.89
N ASN A 52 -3.18 7.21 6.17
CA ASN A 52 -2.50 6.88 7.41
C ASN A 52 -0.99 7.17 7.35
N PHE A 53 -0.55 8.01 6.42
CA PHE A 53 0.82 8.47 6.31
C PHE A 53 0.90 9.98 6.26
N ILE A 54 1.81 10.55 7.06
CA ILE A 54 2.14 11.98 7.08
C ILE A 54 3.54 12.17 6.52
N ALA A 55 3.65 12.94 5.45
CA ALA A 55 4.92 13.36 4.88
C ALA A 55 5.37 14.68 5.52
N ALA A 56 6.66 14.79 5.83
CA ALA A 56 7.27 16.08 6.21
C ALA A 56 7.08 17.11 5.09
N PRO A 57 7.12 18.43 5.40
CA PRO A 57 6.86 19.49 4.40
C PRO A 57 7.75 19.42 3.16
N ASP A 58 8.96 18.87 3.27
CA ASP A 58 9.95 18.72 2.20
C ASP A 58 10.00 17.28 1.64
N CYS A 59 9.06 16.42 2.07
CA CYS A 59 9.03 14.98 1.76
C CYS A 59 10.31 14.23 2.18
N SER A 60 11.09 14.74 3.12
CA SER A 60 12.32 14.08 3.61
C SER A 60 12.02 12.89 4.53
N SER A 61 10.84 12.84 5.14
CA SER A 61 10.42 11.74 5.99
C SER A 61 8.93 11.44 5.86
N LEU A 62 8.57 10.18 6.07
CA LEU A 62 7.21 9.68 6.05
C LEU A 62 6.93 8.91 7.34
N LYS A 63 5.85 9.24 8.04
CA LYS A 63 5.46 8.56 9.29
C LYS A 63 4.11 7.88 9.12
N LEU A 64 4.05 6.60 9.52
CA LEU A 64 2.82 5.82 9.63
C LEU A 64 2.10 6.21 10.93
N ILE A 65 0.80 6.42 10.83
CA ILE A 65 -0.08 6.82 11.92
C ILE A 65 -1.32 5.91 11.97
N ASP A 66 -2.10 6.03 13.03
CA ASP A 66 -3.38 5.33 13.24
C ASP A 66 -3.26 3.79 13.31
N PHE A 67 -3.07 3.32 14.52
CA PHE A 67 -2.96 1.89 14.86
C PHE A 67 -4.27 1.32 15.43
N GLY A 68 -5.40 1.99 15.20
CA GLY A 68 -6.71 1.61 15.76
C GLY A 68 -7.24 0.24 15.32
N LEU A 69 -6.77 -0.29 14.19
CA LEU A 69 -7.15 -1.62 13.66
C LEU A 69 -6.04 -2.67 13.77
N THR A 70 -4.92 -2.32 14.38
CA THR A 70 -3.75 -3.18 14.50
C THR A 70 -4.02 -4.41 15.38
N LEU A 71 -3.57 -5.58 14.94
CA LEU A 71 -3.67 -6.84 15.68
C LEU A 71 -2.31 -7.54 15.71
N PRO A 72 -2.06 -8.39 16.73
CA PRO A 72 -0.88 -9.27 16.73
C PRO A 72 -0.85 -10.21 15.52
N ASP A 73 0.33 -10.42 14.91
CA ASP A 73 0.55 -11.40 13.84
C ASP A 73 0.74 -12.81 14.42
N GLU A 74 -0.32 -13.31 15.08
CA GLU A 74 -0.36 -14.59 15.77
C GLU A 74 -1.57 -15.43 15.34
N PRO A 75 -1.50 -16.77 15.34
CA PRO A 75 -2.55 -17.66 14.85
C PRO A 75 -3.98 -17.36 15.35
N PRO A 76 -4.23 -16.99 16.62
CA PRO A 76 -5.59 -16.64 17.08
C PRO A 76 -6.20 -15.45 16.31
N PHE A 77 -5.37 -14.51 15.85
CA PHE A 77 -5.81 -13.31 15.14
C PHE A 77 -5.86 -13.47 13.61
N HIS A 78 -5.34 -14.60 13.08
CA HIS A 78 -5.42 -14.91 11.64
C HIS A 78 -6.78 -15.44 11.20
N GLN A 79 -7.70 -15.65 12.13
CA GLN A 79 -9.05 -16.18 11.83
C GLN A 79 -9.88 -15.16 11.05
N PRO A 80 -10.84 -15.65 10.24
CA PRO A 80 -11.75 -14.78 9.53
C PRO A 80 -12.44 -13.78 10.46
N GLY A 81 -12.29 -12.50 10.17
CA GLY A 81 -12.86 -11.40 10.96
C GLY A 81 -13.86 -10.57 10.18
N ASN A 82 -14.21 -9.42 10.73
CA ASN A 82 -15.02 -8.43 10.05
C ASN A 82 -14.21 -7.78 8.91
N ARG A 83 -14.93 -7.27 7.91
CA ARG A 83 -14.36 -6.41 6.86
C ARG A 83 -14.04 -5.05 7.48
N THR A 84 -12.79 -4.89 7.92
CA THR A 84 -12.30 -3.66 8.54
C THR A 84 -11.15 -3.09 7.72
N GLY A 85 -11.03 -1.78 7.69
CA GLY A 85 -10.05 -1.05 6.88
C GLY A 85 -10.70 -0.23 5.78
N THR A 86 -9.89 0.47 5.01
CA THR A 86 -10.32 1.34 3.91
C THR A 86 -10.61 0.51 2.65
N PRO A 87 -11.85 0.49 2.10
CA PRO A 87 -12.29 -0.47 1.08
C PRO A 87 -11.38 -0.59 -0.13
N PHE A 88 -10.91 0.52 -0.71
CA PHE A 88 -10.08 0.53 -1.91
C PHE A 88 -8.71 -0.14 -1.75
N TYR A 89 -8.27 -0.36 -0.50
CA TYR A 89 -6.96 -0.96 -0.17
C TYR A 89 -7.12 -2.34 0.47
N MET A 90 -8.36 -2.80 0.63
CA MET A 90 -8.67 -4.03 1.35
C MET A 90 -8.29 -5.26 0.51
N ALA A 91 -7.49 -6.14 1.09
CA ALA A 91 -7.10 -7.38 0.43
C ALA A 91 -8.30 -8.33 0.20
N PRO A 92 -8.31 -9.11 -0.90
CA PRO A 92 -9.41 -10.02 -1.24
C PRO A 92 -9.79 -10.99 -0.11
N GLU A 93 -8.80 -11.51 0.63
CA GLU A 93 -9.04 -12.44 1.73
C GLU A 93 -9.79 -11.79 2.91
N ILE A 94 -9.61 -10.47 3.17
CA ILE A 94 -10.42 -9.74 4.15
C ILE A 94 -11.86 -9.63 3.65
N VAL A 95 -12.04 -9.24 2.38
CA VAL A 95 -13.35 -9.09 1.76
C VAL A 95 -14.12 -10.40 1.77
N ARG A 96 -13.45 -11.51 1.49
CA ARG A 96 -14.00 -12.87 1.45
C ARG A 96 -14.04 -13.55 2.83
N ARG A 97 -13.65 -12.85 3.91
CA ARG A 97 -13.61 -13.39 5.27
C ARG A 97 -12.83 -14.70 5.36
N ARG A 98 -11.65 -14.74 4.75
CA ARG A 98 -10.71 -15.86 4.84
C ARG A 98 -9.69 -15.60 5.95
N LYS A 99 -8.85 -16.59 6.23
CA LYS A 99 -7.69 -16.42 7.10
C LYS A 99 -6.77 -15.33 6.55
N THR A 100 -6.26 -14.48 7.45
CA THR A 100 -5.42 -13.33 7.11
C THR A 100 -4.12 -13.38 7.90
N ASP A 101 -3.06 -12.82 7.33
CA ASP A 101 -1.79 -12.54 8.00
C ASP A 101 -1.27 -11.18 7.50
N LYS A 102 -0.04 -10.81 7.85
CA LYS A 102 0.56 -9.51 7.47
C LYS A 102 0.59 -9.23 5.96
N ARG A 103 0.36 -10.23 5.10
CA ARG A 103 0.30 -10.02 3.64
C ARG A 103 -0.95 -9.26 3.18
N VAL A 104 -1.95 -9.06 4.05
CA VAL A 104 -3.04 -8.11 3.76
C VAL A 104 -2.51 -6.68 3.68
N ASP A 105 -1.52 -6.35 4.50
CA ASP A 105 -0.85 -5.04 4.48
C ASP A 105 0.04 -4.89 3.24
N ILE A 106 0.67 -5.98 2.76
CA ILE A 106 1.45 -5.98 1.52
C ILE A 106 0.55 -5.67 0.31
N PHE A 107 -0.65 -6.24 0.26
CA PHE A 107 -1.63 -5.90 -0.77
C PHE A 107 -1.99 -4.41 -0.74
N ALA A 108 -2.37 -3.91 0.43
CA ALA A 108 -2.73 -2.51 0.64
C ALA A 108 -1.58 -1.53 0.30
N MET A 109 -0.34 -1.92 0.62
CA MET A 109 0.88 -1.21 0.23
C MET A 109 1.02 -1.14 -1.29
N GLY A 110 0.79 -2.25 -2.00
CA GLY A 110 0.80 -2.30 -3.47
C GLY A 110 -0.19 -1.31 -4.09
N VAL A 111 -1.44 -1.31 -3.62
CA VAL A 111 -2.47 -0.36 -4.05
C VAL A 111 -2.05 1.09 -3.77
N SER A 112 -1.46 1.33 -2.58
CA SER A 112 -0.99 2.66 -2.20
C SER A 112 0.13 3.17 -3.11
N PHE A 113 1.06 2.31 -3.48
CA PHE A 113 2.16 2.67 -4.39
C PHE A 113 1.68 2.87 -5.82
N TYR A 114 0.75 2.04 -6.27
CA TYR A 114 0.09 2.24 -7.55
C TYR A 114 -0.53 3.65 -7.61
N GLN A 115 -1.32 4.01 -6.60
CA GLN A 115 -1.97 5.31 -6.54
C GLN A 115 -0.96 6.47 -6.41
N LEU A 116 0.10 6.33 -5.63
CA LEU A 116 1.17 7.34 -5.50
C LEU A 116 1.85 7.64 -6.85
N LEU A 117 2.00 6.63 -7.69
CA LEU A 117 2.69 6.76 -8.98
C LEU A 117 1.76 7.26 -10.08
N THR A 118 0.53 6.75 -10.14
CA THR A 118 -0.41 7.01 -11.25
C THR A 118 -1.43 8.10 -10.94
N PHE A 119 -1.71 8.38 -9.66
CA PHE A 119 -2.83 9.14 -9.12
C PHE A 119 -4.20 8.49 -9.34
N GLU A 120 -4.21 7.26 -9.84
CA GLU A 120 -5.41 6.47 -10.10
C GLU A 120 -5.41 5.20 -9.23
N LEU A 121 -6.58 4.59 -9.04
CA LEU A 121 -6.70 3.29 -8.38
C LEU A 121 -6.55 2.14 -9.39
N PRO A 122 -6.00 0.98 -9.00
CA PRO A 122 -5.84 -0.17 -9.91
C PRO A 122 -7.17 -0.70 -10.45
N TRP A 123 -8.23 -0.61 -9.63
CA TRP A 123 -9.60 -0.94 -10.00
C TRP A 123 -10.43 0.35 -9.95
N PRO A 124 -10.62 1.03 -11.09
CA PRO A 124 -11.43 2.24 -11.14
C PRO A 124 -12.86 1.96 -10.68
N SER A 125 -13.32 2.71 -9.70
CA SER A 125 -14.68 2.60 -9.19
C SER A 125 -15.20 3.98 -8.82
N THR A 126 -16.42 4.26 -9.21
CA THR A 126 -17.16 5.44 -8.76
C THR A 126 -17.88 5.20 -7.42
N ASP A 127 -17.90 3.95 -6.96
CA ASP A 127 -18.58 3.53 -5.74
C ASP A 127 -17.60 3.53 -4.57
N ALA A 128 -17.72 4.53 -3.70
CA ALA A 128 -16.96 4.60 -2.44
C ALA A 128 -17.50 3.65 -1.35
N SER A 129 -18.53 2.85 -1.66
CA SER A 129 -19.05 1.85 -0.73
C SER A 129 -18.06 0.70 -0.56
N GLY A 130 -18.22 -0.10 0.51
CA GLY A 130 -17.43 -1.31 0.73
C GLY A 130 -17.52 -2.37 -0.39
N LEU A 131 -18.39 -2.15 -1.41
CA LEU A 131 -18.53 -3.01 -2.57
C LEU A 131 -17.36 -2.85 -3.57
N ALA A 132 -16.69 -1.70 -3.58
CA ALA A 132 -15.51 -1.49 -4.45
C ALA A 132 -14.45 -2.58 -4.26
N ALA A 133 -14.25 -3.04 -3.03
CA ALA A 133 -13.31 -4.11 -2.71
C ALA A 133 -13.69 -5.49 -3.28
N LEU A 134 -14.97 -5.70 -3.67
CA LEU A 134 -15.41 -6.96 -4.28
C LEU A 134 -14.82 -7.20 -5.67
N SER A 135 -14.34 -6.16 -6.34
CA SER A 135 -13.68 -6.28 -7.63
C SER A 135 -12.24 -6.81 -7.53
N HIS A 136 -11.62 -6.75 -6.37
CA HIS A 136 -10.19 -7.05 -6.19
C HIS A 136 -9.81 -8.52 -6.46
N ASP A 137 -10.77 -9.45 -6.47
CA ASP A 137 -10.54 -10.86 -6.82
C ASP A 137 -11.38 -11.35 -8.02
N THR A 138 -12.13 -10.45 -8.64
CA THR A 138 -13.00 -10.79 -9.78
C THR A 138 -12.59 -10.07 -11.06
N LEU A 139 -11.83 -8.98 -10.94
CA LEU A 139 -11.31 -8.19 -12.05
C LEU A 139 -9.80 -8.07 -11.93
N GLU A 140 -9.11 -8.11 -13.06
CA GLU A 140 -7.70 -7.81 -13.11
C GLU A 140 -7.47 -6.31 -12.83
N PRO A 141 -6.42 -5.94 -12.09
CA PRO A 141 -6.06 -4.54 -11.93
C PRO A 141 -5.55 -3.98 -13.26
N THR A 142 -5.87 -2.73 -13.55
CA THR A 142 -5.31 -2.04 -14.72
C THR A 142 -3.78 -2.08 -14.63
N PRO A 143 -3.06 -2.55 -15.67
CA PRO A 143 -1.61 -2.60 -15.66
C PRO A 143 -1.03 -1.20 -15.42
N ILE A 144 -0.13 -1.05 -14.45
CA ILE A 144 0.43 0.25 -14.06
C ILE A 144 1.13 0.97 -15.23
N LEU A 145 1.66 0.20 -16.19
CA LEU A 145 2.32 0.73 -17.40
C LEU A 145 1.37 1.39 -18.37
N GLU A 146 0.06 1.15 -18.28
CA GLU A 146 -0.94 1.90 -19.08
C GLU A 146 -0.98 3.37 -18.68
N TYR A 147 -0.86 3.67 -17.38
CA TYR A 147 -0.81 5.05 -16.89
C TYR A 147 0.60 5.63 -16.89
N LYS A 148 1.63 4.80 -16.72
CA LYS A 148 3.04 5.19 -16.62
C LYS A 148 3.94 4.34 -17.52
N PRO A 149 3.88 4.52 -18.86
CA PRO A 149 4.62 3.69 -19.82
C PRO A 149 6.14 3.71 -19.63
N LYS A 150 6.69 4.77 -19.02
CA LYS A 150 8.13 4.93 -18.74
C LYS A 150 8.51 4.53 -17.32
N LEU A 151 7.60 3.92 -16.55
CA LEU A 151 7.91 3.44 -15.20
C LEU A 151 8.97 2.34 -15.26
N HIS A 152 9.94 2.40 -14.32
CA HIS A 152 11.01 1.41 -14.24
C HIS A 152 10.42 -0.02 -14.11
N PRO A 153 10.77 -0.99 -14.99
CA PRO A 153 10.13 -2.29 -15.08
C PRO A 153 10.13 -3.07 -13.76
N LYS A 154 11.26 -3.08 -13.03
CA LYS A 154 11.34 -3.74 -11.71
C LYS A 154 10.38 -3.12 -10.68
N LEU A 155 10.19 -1.80 -10.73
CA LEU A 155 9.27 -1.12 -9.83
C LEU A 155 7.82 -1.44 -10.19
N ALA A 156 7.50 -1.44 -11.50
CA ALA A 156 6.19 -1.82 -12.00
C ALA A 156 5.83 -3.27 -11.57
N GLU A 157 6.71 -4.22 -11.84
CA GLU A 157 6.54 -5.63 -11.48
C GLU A 157 6.34 -5.80 -9.96
N ALA A 158 7.23 -5.21 -9.14
CA ALA A 158 7.16 -5.33 -7.70
C ALA A 158 5.83 -4.81 -7.12
N ILE A 159 5.30 -3.70 -7.66
CA ILE A 159 4.02 -3.15 -7.24
C ILE A 159 2.87 -4.06 -7.66
N MET A 160 2.85 -4.52 -8.92
CA MET A 160 1.77 -5.38 -9.42
C MET A 160 1.72 -6.72 -8.67
N VAL A 161 2.87 -7.32 -8.36
CA VAL A 161 2.95 -8.58 -7.59
C VAL A 161 2.41 -8.42 -6.16
N CYS A 162 2.56 -7.25 -5.54
CA CYS A 162 1.93 -7.01 -4.22
C CYS A 162 0.41 -7.17 -4.25
N MET A 163 -0.24 -6.91 -5.39
CA MET A 163 -1.68 -6.93 -5.57
C MET A 163 -2.23 -8.28 -6.07
N CYS A 164 -1.42 -9.34 -6.15
CA CYS A 164 -1.89 -10.68 -6.50
C CYS A 164 -3.04 -11.12 -5.58
N VAL A 165 -4.06 -11.75 -6.17
CA VAL A 165 -5.24 -12.24 -5.45
C VAL A 165 -4.85 -13.27 -4.39
N ASN A 166 -4.01 -14.24 -4.77
CA ASN A 166 -3.48 -15.24 -3.84
C ASN A 166 -2.34 -14.64 -2.99
N PRO A 167 -2.47 -14.58 -1.65
CA PRO A 167 -1.43 -14.04 -0.78
C PRO A 167 -0.06 -14.74 -0.92
N ASN A 168 -0.01 -16.00 -1.37
CA ASN A 168 1.24 -16.73 -1.54
C ASN A 168 2.08 -16.24 -2.73
N ASP A 169 1.46 -15.54 -3.67
CA ASP A 169 2.13 -14.97 -4.84
C ASP A 169 2.67 -13.56 -4.57
N ARG A 170 2.32 -12.97 -3.42
CA ARG A 170 2.82 -11.67 -2.96
C ARG A 170 4.19 -11.80 -2.29
N PRO A 171 4.99 -10.73 -2.23
CA PRO A 171 6.15 -10.68 -1.33
C PRO A 171 5.71 -11.02 0.10
N ASN A 172 6.45 -11.89 0.77
CA ASN A 172 6.13 -12.32 2.13
C ASN A 172 6.48 -11.28 3.22
N SER A 173 7.16 -10.20 2.84
CA SER A 173 7.53 -9.10 3.72
C SER A 173 7.81 -7.81 2.93
N THR A 174 7.79 -6.67 3.62
CA THR A 174 8.23 -5.38 3.06
C THR A 174 9.70 -5.41 2.69
N GLY A 175 10.54 -6.13 3.45
CA GLY A 175 11.95 -6.35 3.13
C GLY A 175 12.13 -7.09 1.81
N LYS A 176 11.28 -8.08 1.49
CA LYS A 176 11.30 -8.75 0.19
C LYS A 176 10.91 -7.80 -0.94
N PHE A 177 9.90 -6.95 -0.75
CA PHE A 177 9.55 -5.90 -1.71
C PHE A 177 10.74 -4.95 -1.95
N LEU A 178 11.38 -4.45 -0.89
CA LEU A 178 12.55 -3.57 -1.00
C LEU A 178 13.71 -4.25 -1.73
N GLN A 179 13.90 -5.55 -1.55
CA GLN A 179 14.88 -6.34 -2.30
C GLN A 179 14.54 -6.38 -3.80
N MET A 180 13.28 -6.53 -4.17
CA MET A 180 12.85 -6.56 -5.58
C MET A 180 13.15 -5.25 -6.31
N ILE A 181 13.06 -4.12 -5.61
CA ILE A 181 13.37 -2.80 -6.17
C ILE A 181 14.81 -2.34 -5.87
N SER A 182 15.67 -3.23 -5.36
CA SER A 182 17.07 -2.89 -5.14
C SER A 182 17.75 -2.54 -6.47
N GLY A 183 18.53 -1.46 -6.48
CA GLY A 183 19.16 -0.94 -7.71
C GLY A 183 18.23 -0.11 -8.62
N VAL A 184 16.98 0.11 -8.26
CA VAL A 184 16.14 1.13 -8.91
C VAL A 184 16.57 2.49 -8.37
N GLU A 185 17.11 3.36 -9.22
CA GLU A 185 17.60 4.68 -8.83
C GLU A 185 16.63 5.80 -9.22
N SER A 186 15.75 5.53 -10.18
CA SER A 186 14.72 6.46 -10.66
C SER A 186 13.38 5.74 -10.85
N VAL A 187 12.29 6.48 -10.68
CA VAL A 187 10.92 5.99 -10.97
C VAL A 187 10.76 5.67 -12.45
N THR A 188 11.42 6.42 -13.32
CA THR A 188 11.34 6.26 -14.78
C THR A 188 12.68 5.82 -15.38
N VAL A 189 12.60 5.11 -16.49
CA VAL A 189 13.74 4.76 -17.36
C VAL A 189 13.86 5.75 -18.49
#